data_0ed3a9c433414154a5cd89698a72a4a3
#
_entry.id   0ed3a9c433414154a5cd89698a72a4a3
#
_cell.length_a   1.000
_cell.length_b   1.000
_cell.length_c   1.000
_cell.angle_alpha   90.00
_cell.angle_beta   90.00
_cell.angle_gamma   90.00
#
_symmetry.space_group_name_H-M   'P 1'
#
loop_
_entity.id
_entity.type
_entity.pdbx_description
1 polymer ?
#
loop_
_entity_poly.entity_id
_entity_poly.type
_entity_poly.pdbx_seq_one_letter_code
_entity_poly.pdbx_strand_id
1 'polypeptide(L)'
;MEKQCISSLSLEELGGVVREMGQPAFRAKQIFHWLHQKQVTAFSQMTDQPKALLTRLEETWFIAAPQIRRRQQSKDGTVKYLFQLEDGNCIETVVMRYHYGNTVCVSTQVGCRRGCRFCASTQAGRVRNLMAGEIAAEVYAAQRDIGERISHIVLMGIGEPLDNYEEVLRFLHLISHPEGANIGMRNISLSTCGLVPMIDRLAQEKLQLTLSISLHAPNNALRSSMMPVNDAYPVEQLIAACRRYQTTTGRRISFEYSMVRGVNDSEAIARQLAGLIRGMGAHVNLIPINPVDGSPYSASDAENVRRFQQKLEELGVNATVRRRLGSDISAACGQLRREDARAGE
;
A
#
# COMPACT_ATOMS: atom_id res chain seq x y z
N MET A 1 5.05 -22.86 21.16
CA MET A 1 4.37 -22.62 19.85
C MET A 1 4.48 -21.14 19.55
N GLU A 2 4.70 -20.78 18.30
CA GLU A 2 4.70 -19.39 17.88
C GLU A 2 3.26 -18.83 17.99
N LYS A 3 3.10 -17.66 18.60
CA LYS A 3 1.77 -17.05 18.77
C LYS A 3 1.25 -16.55 17.41
N GLN A 4 -0.06 -16.62 17.23
CA GLN A 4 -0.73 -16.15 16.04
C GLN A 4 -1.22 -14.69 16.23
N CYS A 5 -1.37 -13.95 15.13
CA CYS A 5 -1.85 -12.58 15.18
C CYS A 5 -3.38 -12.52 15.25
N ILE A 6 -3.94 -12.22 16.43
CA ILE A 6 -5.40 -12.12 16.60
C ILE A 6 -6.00 -10.96 15.80
N SER A 7 -5.23 -9.89 15.58
CA SER A 7 -5.67 -8.73 14.78
C SER A 7 -5.86 -9.06 13.29
N SER A 8 -5.43 -10.24 12.82
CA SER A 8 -5.67 -10.70 11.45
C SER A 8 -6.98 -11.44 11.28
N LEU A 9 -7.67 -11.79 12.38
CA LEU A 9 -8.89 -12.59 12.31
C LEU A 9 -10.11 -11.75 11.92
N SER A 10 -10.95 -12.28 11.04
CA SER A 10 -12.28 -11.77 10.78
C SER A 10 -13.18 -11.92 12.01
N LEU A 11 -14.30 -11.21 12.02
CA LEU A 11 -15.30 -11.35 13.10
C LEU A 11 -15.81 -12.80 13.21
N GLU A 12 -15.97 -13.49 12.07
CA GLU A 12 -16.41 -14.88 12.03
C GLU A 12 -15.36 -15.84 12.62
N GLU A 13 -14.08 -15.68 12.24
CA GLU A 13 -12.97 -16.46 12.77
C GLU A 13 -12.80 -16.24 14.29
N LEU A 14 -12.90 -14.98 14.74
CA LEU A 14 -12.94 -14.66 16.20
C LEU A 14 -14.11 -15.37 16.88
N GLY A 15 -15.26 -15.50 16.21
CA GLY A 15 -16.38 -16.27 16.70
C GLY A 15 -16.05 -17.75 16.91
N GLY A 16 -15.22 -18.33 16.05
CA GLY A 16 -14.68 -19.68 16.21
C GLY A 16 -13.80 -19.80 17.45
N VAL A 17 -12.78 -18.94 17.54
CA VAL A 17 -11.82 -18.90 18.68
C VAL A 17 -12.54 -18.75 20.03
N VAL A 18 -13.51 -17.82 20.09
CA VAL A 18 -14.27 -17.57 21.32
C VAL A 18 -15.10 -18.80 21.73
N ARG A 19 -15.74 -19.48 20.78
CA ARG A 19 -16.50 -20.71 21.05
C ARG A 19 -15.62 -21.86 21.54
N GLU A 20 -14.46 -22.07 20.92
CA GLU A 20 -13.48 -23.09 21.35
C GLU A 20 -12.98 -22.84 22.79
N MET A 21 -12.96 -21.59 23.20
CA MET A 21 -12.65 -21.18 24.57
C MET A 21 -13.85 -21.29 25.54
N GLY A 22 -15.00 -21.83 25.07
CA GLY A 22 -16.22 -21.97 25.89
C GLY A 22 -16.87 -20.65 26.24
N GLN A 23 -16.67 -19.60 25.45
CA GLN A 23 -17.22 -18.25 25.72
C GLN A 23 -18.46 -17.97 24.84
N PRO A 24 -19.37 -17.10 25.31
CA PRO A 24 -20.53 -16.69 24.52
C PRO A 24 -20.13 -15.95 23.24
N ALA A 25 -20.85 -16.16 22.13
CA ALA A 25 -20.55 -15.63 20.80
C ALA A 25 -20.41 -14.10 20.74
N PHE A 26 -21.15 -13.35 21.56
CA PHE A 26 -21.06 -11.89 21.59
C PHE A 26 -19.68 -11.36 21.98
N ARG A 27 -18.84 -12.16 22.66
CA ARG A 27 -17.48 -11.78 23.02
C ARG A 27 -16.60 -11.53 21.79
N ALA A 28 -16.84 -12.27 20.69
CA ALA A 28 -16.12 -12.05 19.45
C ALA A 28 -16.32 -10.61 18.91
N LYS A 29 -17.57 -10.12 18.97
CA LYS A 29 -17.87 -8.75 18.55
C LYS A 29 -17.22 -7.71 19.46
N GLN A 30 -17.19 -7.95 20.75
CA GLN A 30 -16.50 -7.08 21.72
C GLN A 30 -14.99 -7.05 21.46
N ILE A 31 -14.34 -8.22 21.30
CA ILE A 31 -12.91 -8.32 21.00
C ILE A 31 -12.60 -7.63 19.66
N PHE A 32 -13.39 -7.88 18.61
CA PHE A 32 -13.22 -7.23 17.31
C PHE A 32 -13.30 -5.71 17.42
N HIS A 33 -14.26 -5.18 18.18
CA HIS A 33 -14.40 -3.75 18.48
C HIS A 33 -13.15 -3.19 19.19
N TRP A 34 -12.62 -3.89 20.20
CA TRP A 34 -11.39 -3.48 20.87
C TRP A 34 -10.19 -3.43 19.93
N LEU A 35 -10.03 -4.46 19.08
CA LEU A 35 -8.92 -4.55 18.12
C LEU A 35 -9.00 -3.47 17.04
N HIS A 36 -10.15 -3.30 16.40
CA HIS A 36 -10.26 -2.56 15.14
C HIS A 36 -10.96 -1.19 15.26
N GLN A 37 -11.67 -0.92 16.34
CA GLN A 37 -12.28 0.40 16.58
C GLN A 37 -11.56 1.16 17.70
N LYS A 38 -11.31 0.48 18.85
CA LYS A 38 -10.54 1.06 19.97
C LYS A 38 -9.03 1.00 19.73
N GLN A 39 -8.58 0.13 18.83
CA GLN A 39 -7.18 0.00 18.39
C GLN A 39 -6.21 -0.26 19.57
N VAL A 40 -6.61 -1.14 20.46
CA VAL A 40 -5.79 -1.52 21.63
C VAL A 40 -4.49 -2.22 21.21
N THR A 41 -3.48 -2.10 22.05
CA THR A 41 -2.14 -2.69 21.82
C THR A 41 -1.83 -3.83 22.79
N ALA A 42 -2.70 -4.08 23.77
CA ALA A 42 -2.56 -5.15 24.75
C ALA A 42 -3.95 -5.67 25.16
N PHE A 43 -4.05 -6.97 25.43
CA PHE A 43 -5.30 -7.58 25.90
C PHE A 43 -5.81 -6.97 27.20
N SER A 44 -4.91 -6.56 28.11
CA SER A 44 -5.25 -5.91 29.39
C SER A 44 -6.08 -4.64 29.25
N GLN A 45 -6.10 -4.01 28.07
CA GLN A 45 -6.90 -2.83 27.77
C GLN A 45 -8.38 -3.16 27.50
N MET A 46 -8.74 -4.42 27.27
CA MET A 46 -10.11 -4.89 26.99
C MET A 46 -10.90 -5.06 28.29
N THR A 47 -11.31 -3.95 28.89
CA THR A 47 -11.82 -3.89 30.28
C THR A 47 -13.18 -4.56 30.48
N ASP A 48 -13.94 -4.85 29.41
CA ASP A 48 -15.22 -5.55 29.47
C ASP A 48 -15.09 -7.09 29.29
N GLN A 49 -13.85 -7.59 29.17
CA GLN A 49 -13.58 -9.01 29.00
C GLN A 49 -13.17 -9.67 30.33
N PRO A 50 -13.57 -10.94 30.58
CA PRO A 50 -13.12 -11.69 31.75
C PRO A 50 -11.60 -11.86 31.76
N LYS A 51 -10.94 -11.61 32.90
CA LYS A 51 -9.49 -11.78 33.03
C LYS A 51 -9.00 -13.17 32.59
N ALA A 52 -9.74 -14.23 32.97
CA ALA A 52 -9.40 -15.60 32.57
C ALA A 52 -9.40 -15.81 31.05
N LEU A 53 -10.30 -15.14 30.29
CA LEU A 53 -10.30 -15.17 28.84
C LEU A 53 -9.08 -14.44 28.30
N LEU A 54 -8.76 -13.25 28.78
CA LEU A 54 -7.62 -12.46 28.32
C LEU A 54 -6.29 -13.22 28.56
N THR A 55 -6.11 -13.87 29.73
CA THR A 55 -4.94 -14.69 30.01
C THR A 55 -4.81 -15.85 28.97
N ARG A 56 -5.90 -16.57 28.70
CA ARG A 56 -5.89 -17.65 27.69
C ARG A 56 -5.61 -17.14 26.28
N LEU A 57 -6.12 -15.96 25.92
CA LEU A 57 -5.80 -15.35 24.62
C LEU A 57 -4.30 -15.01 24.55
N GLU A 58 -3.72 -14.43 25.60
CA GLU A 58 -2.29 -14.09 25.63
C GLU A 58 -1.35 -15.30 25.52
N GLU A 59 -1.80 -16.50 25.89
CA GLU A 59 -0.99 -17.72 25.76
C GLU A 59 -0.75 -18.11 24.28
N THR A 60 -1.74 -17.90 23.42
CA THR A 60 -1.74 -18.40 22.03
C THR A 60 -1.73 -17.29 20.96
N TRP A 61 -2.12 -16.08 21.33
CA TRP A 61 -2.30 -14.96 20.41
C TRP A 61 -1.47 -13.74 20.80
N PHE A 62 -1.16 -12.90 19.84
CA PHE A 62 -0.65 -11.55 20.06
C PHE A 62 -1.48 -10.51 19.29
N ILE A 63 -1.48 -9.27 19.77
CA ILE A 63 -2.05 -8.12 19.07
C ILE A 63 -0.94 -7.44 18.29
N ALA A 64 -1.10 -7.24 16.99
CA ALA A 64 -0.14 -6.50 16.18
C ALA A 64 -0.07 -5.04 16.69
N ALA A 65 1.07 -4.66 17.26
CA ALA A 65 1.31 -3.35 17.87
C ALA A 65 2.73 -2.87 17.54
N PRO A 66 3.00 -2.38 16.32
CA PRO A 66 4.34 -1.99 15.92
C PRO A 66 4.84 -0.82 16.77
N GLN A 67 6.13 -0.86 17.13
CA GLN A 67 6.79 0.18 17.91
C GLN A 67 7.36 1.26 16.99
N ILE A 68 7.16 2.53 17.33
CA ILE A 68 7.77 3.66 16.62
C ILE A 68 9.27 3.71 16.98
N ARG A 69 10.14 3.30 16.06
CA ARG A 69 11.61 3.44 16.21
C ARG A 69 12.11 4.80 15.79
N ARG A 70 11.51 5.36 14.75
CA ARG A 70 11.83 6.71 14.27
C ARG A 70 10.57 7.38 13.75
N ARG A 71 10.43 8.64 14.09
CA ARG A 71 9.39 9.54 13.59
C ARG A 71 10.05 10.77 12.98
N GLN A 72 9.77 11.04 11.73
CA GLN A 72 10.26 12.22 11.02
C GLN A 72 9.08 13.04 10.53
N GLN A 73 9.15 14.34 10.64
CA GLN A 73 8.10 15.25 10.17
C GLN A 73 8.68 16.25 9.19
N SER A 74 8.10 16.29 7.99
CA SER A 74 8.42 17.24 6.94
C SER A 74 7.82 18.61 7.24
N LYS A 75 8.40 19.63 6.63
CA LYS A 75 7.88 21.02 6.65
C LYS A 75 6.45 21.13 6.07
N ASP A 76 6.06 20.22 5.19
CA ASP A 76 4.73 20.17 4.58
C ASP A 76 3.68 19.43 5.42
N GLY A 77 4.07 18.97 6.62
CA GLY A 77 3.22 18.23 7.55
C GLY A 77 3.18 16.72 7.33
N THR A 78 3.87 16.18 6.32
CA THR A 78 4.02 14.74 6.10
C THR A 78 4.80 14.12 7.26
N VAL A 79 4.34 12.98 7.77
CA VAL A 79 5.02 12.24 8.84
C VAL A 79 5.44 10.88 8.32
N LYS A 80 6.72 10.53 8.47
CA LYS A 80 7.27 9.22 8.16
C LYS A 80 7.62 8.49 9.44
N TYR A 81 7.20 7.24 9.52
CA TYR A 81 7.49 6.32 10.61
C TYR A 81 8.40 5.20 10.14
N LEU A 82 9.35 4.84 10.97
CA LEU A 82 10.01 3.54 10.97
C LEU A 82 9.36 2.74 12.10
N PHE A 83 8.57 1.73 11.75
CA PHE A 83 7.92 0.83 12.68
C PHE A 83 8.73 -0.45 12.83
N GLN A 84 8.93 -0.90 14.07
CA GLN A 84 9.45 -2.23 14.37
C GLN A 84 8.29 -3.18 14.66
N LEU A 85 8.28 -4.31 13.98
CA LEU A 85 7.34 -5.41 14.14
C LEU A 85 7.76 -6.33 15.31
N GLU A 86 6.88 -7.25 15.70
CA GLU A 86 7.11 -8.19 16.82
C GLU A 86 8.36 -9.07 16.61
N ASP A 87 8.66 -9.45 15.38
CA ASP A 87 9.83 -10.25 15.00
C ASP A 87 11.13 -9.43 14.85
N GLY A 88 11.09 -8.14 15.19
CA GLY A 88 12.23 -7.23 15.10
C GLY A 88 12.48 -6.63 13.71
N ASN A 89 11.79 -7.07 12.67
CA ASN A 89 11.88 -6.44 11.35
C ASN A 89 11.30 -5.02 11.37
N CYS A 90 11.82 -4.17 10.48
CA CYS A 90 11.33 -2.79 10.37
C CYS A 90 10.68 -2.54 9.01
N ILE A 91 9.64 -1.70 9.03
CA ILE A 91 8.91 -1.21 7.85
C ILE A 91 8.70 0.29 7.95
N GLU A 92 8.49 0.94 6.81
CA GLU A 92 8.21 2.38 6.77
C GLU A 92 6.76 2.66 6.36
N THR A 93 6.16 3.63 7.04
CA THR A 93 4.77 4.09 6.84
C THR A 93 4.77 5.61 6.76
N VAL A 94 3.95 6.19 5.88
CA VAL A 94 3.91 7.64 5.68
C VAL A 94 2.48 8.16 5.82
N VAL A 95 2.28 9.18 6.64
CA VAL A 95 1.02 9.94 6.71
C VAL A 95 1.18 11.25 5.94
N MET A 96 0.26 11.48 5.04
CA MET A 96 0.17 12.68 4.20
C MET A 96 -1.11 13.45 4.52
N ARG A 97 -1.01 14.77 4.65
CA ARG A 97 -2.15 15.64 4.92
C ARG A 97 -2.66 16.26 3.62
N TYR A 98 -3.93 16.01 3.31
CA TYR A 98 -4.62 16.61 2.18
C TYR A 98 -5.85 17.39 2.68
N HIS A 99 -6.37 18.29 1.86
CA HIS A 99 -7.59 19.06 2.18
C HIS A 99 -8.82 18.17 2.38
N TYR A 100 -8.84 16.97 1.80
CA TYR A 100 -9.92 15.99 1.92
C TYR A 100 -9.72 14.99 3.08
N GLY A 101 -8.63 15.11 3.83
CA GLY A 101 -8.33 14.25 5.00
C GLY A 101 -6.93 13.66 4.99
N ASN A 102 -6.61 12.93 6.05
CA ASN A 102 -5.31 12.27 6.20
C ASN A 102 -5.28 10.97 5.41
N THR A 103 -4.22 10.80 4.62
CA THR A 103 -3.94 9.58 3.84
C THR A 103 -2.73 8.88 4.44
N VAL A 104 -2.82 7.58 4.68
CA VAL A 104 -1.67 6.76 5.07
C VAL A 104 -1.19 5.90 3.92
N CYS A 105 0.11 5.87 3.69
CA CYS A 105 0.81 4.96 2.79
C CYS A 105 1.36 3.81 3.61
N VAL A 106 0.83 2.60 3.41
CA VAL A 106 1.19 1.41 4.16
C VAL A 106 2.05 0.47 3.34
N SER A 107 2.90 -0.29 4.05
CA SER A 107 3.69 -1.38 3.52
C SER A 107 2.89 -2.69 3.52
N THR A 108 3.25 -3.64 2.66
CA THR A 108 2.60 -4.95 2.59
C THR A 108 3.58 -6.11 2.75
N GLN A 109 4.86 -5.81 2.75
CA GLN A 109 5.95 -6.79 2.90
C GLN A 109 7.11 -6.16 3.68
N VAL A 110 7.95 -6.99 4.26
CA VAL A 110 9.28 -6.60 4.73
C VAL A 110 10.23 -6.76 3.54
N GLY A 111 10.57 -5.63 2.88
CA GLY A 111 11.30 -5.59 1.62
C GLY A 111 10.45 -5.99 0.40
N CYS A 112 11.05 -5.98 -0.79
CA CYS A 112 10.37 -6.27 -2.06
C CYS A 112 11.29 -7.05 -3.00
N ARG A 113 10.77 -8.05 -3.73
CA ARG A 113 11.55 -8.85 -4.68
C ARG A 113 11.39 -8.45 -6.14
N ARG A 114 10.62 -7.40 -6.44
CA ARG A 114 10.23 -7.09 -7.82
C ARG A 114 11.33 -6.44 -8.66
N GLY A 115 12.38 -5.90 -8.04
CA GLY A 115 13.59 -5.44 -8.71
C GLY A 115 13.42 -4.17 -9.54
N CYS A 116 12.40 -3.35 -9.27
CA CYS A 116 12.22 -2.05 -9.95
C CYS A 116 13.44 -1.16 -9.70
N ARG A 117 14.16 -0.76 -10.77
CA ARG A 117 15.48 -0.11 -10.67
C ARG A 117 15.46 1.31 -10.10
N PHE A 118 14.28 1.90 -9.98
CA PHE A 118 14.08 3.24 -9.41
C PHE A 118 13.57 3.20 -7.96
N CYS A 119 13.42 2.02 -7.34
CA CYS A 119 12.76 1.87 -6.05
C CYS A 119 13.71 1.33 -4.97
N ALA A 120 13.87 2.08 -3.88
CA ALA A 120 14.71 1.69 -2.75
C ALA A 120 14.21 0.43 -2.03
N SER A 121 12.92 0.15 -2.06
CA SER A 121 12.32 -1.02 -1.39
C SER A 121 12.83 -2.36 -1.92
N THR A 122 13.43 -2.39 -3.13
CA THR A 122 13.92 -3.63 -3.75
C THR A 122 15.38 -3.93 -3.42
N GLN A 123 16.14 -2.95 -2.89
CA GLN A 123 17.59 -3.06 -2.69
C GLN A 123 17.98 -4.17 -1.70
N ALA A 124 17.20 -4.33 -0.64
CA ALA A 124 17.44 -5.34 0.41
C ALA A 124 16.70 -6.67 0.17
N GLY A 125 16.04 -6.84 -0.98
CA GLY A 125 15.20 -8.01 -1.25
C GLY A 125 13.98 -8.10 -0.32
N ARG A 126 13.25 -9.22 -0.40
CA ARG A 126 12.07 -9.50 0.45
C ARG A 126 12.43 -10.52 1.53
N VAL A 127 12.06 -10.22 2.78
CA VAL A 127 12.15 -11.16 3.91
C VAL A 127 10.85 -11.98 4.00
N ARG A 128 9.70 -11.29 4.23
CA ARG A 128 8.40 -11.93 4.38
C ARG A 128 7.24 -11.02 3.98
N ASN A 129 6.09 -11.61 3.85
CA ASN A 129 4.83 -10.89 3.76
C ASN A 129 4.43 -10.35 5.15
N LEU A 130 3.70 -9.23 5.18
CA LEU A 130 3.01 -8.77 6.38
C LEU A 130 1.69 -9.51 6.53
N MET A 131 1.31 -9.80 7.77
CA MET A 131 -0.04 -10.27 8.11
C MET A 131 -1.04 -9.13 7.99
N ALA A 132 -2.30 -9.45 7.75
CA ALA A 132 -3.39 -8.46 7.65
C ALA A 132 -3.48 -7.56 8.88
N GLY A 133 -3.30 -8.14 10.07
CA GLY A 133 -3.27 -7.40 11.33
C GLY A 133 -2.07 -6.45 11.44
N GLU A 134 -0.90 -6.83 10.88
CA GLU A 134 0.27 -5.93 10.86
C GLU A 134 0.04 -4.73 9.94
N ILE A 135 -0.56 -4.95 8.75
CA ILE A 135 -0.91 -3.86 7.82
C ILE A 135 -1.95 -2.91 8.45
N ALA A 136 -2.95 -3.45 9.14
CA ALA A 136 -3.93 -2.65 9.88
C ALA A 136 -3.28 -1.87 11.04
N ALA A 137 -2.32 -2.49 11.73
CA ALA A 137 -1.63 -1.88 12.85
C ALA A 137 -0.75 -0.68 12.44
N GLU A 138 -0.22 -0.63 11.20
CA GLU A 138 0.42 0.58 10.65
C GLU A 138 -0.54 1.77 10.67
N VAL A 139 -1.78 1.55 10.18
CA VAL A 139 -2.83 2.58 10.15
C VAL A 139 -3.16 3.03 11.56
N TYR A 140 -3.36 2.07 12.47
CA TYR A 140 -3.76 2.36 13.86
C TYR A 140 -2.66 3.08 14.65
N ALA A 141 -1.42 2.64 14.52
CA ALA A 141 -0.28 3.26 15.19
C ALA A 141 -0.07 4.70 14.70
N ALA A 142 -0.12 4.91 13.38
CA ALA A 142 -0.01 6.24 12.79
C ALA A 142 -1.16 7.15 13.24
N GLN A 143 -2.41 6.65 13.25
CA GLN A 143 -3.59 7.41 13.68
C GLN A 143 -3.50 7.83 15.15
N ARG A 144 -3.03 6.93 16.04
CA ARG A 144 -2.83 7.26 17.45
C ARG A 144 -1.78 8.35 17.65
N ASP A 145 -0.65 8.26 16.90
CA ASP A 145 0.46 9.23 17.04
C ASP A 145 0.08 10.64 16.56
N ILE A 146 -0.63 10.74 15.43
CA ILE A 146 -1.05 12.06 14.92
C ILE A 146 -2.28 12.63 15.65
N GLY A 147 -3.01 11.80 16.42
CA GLY A 147 -4.24 12.21 17.13
C GLY A 147 -5.41 12.58 16.21
N GLU A 148 -5.33 12.27 14.94
CA GLU A 148 -6.33 12.63 13.92
C GLU A 148 -6.76 11.39 13.11
N ARG A 149 -8.03 11.37 12.67
CA ARG A 149 -8.54 10.25 11.88
C ARG A 149 -7.80 10.13 10.55
N ILE A 150 -7.39 8.90 10.21
CA ILE A 150 -6.97 8.52 8.88
C ILE A 150 -8.22 8.11 8.10
N SER A 151 -8.44 8.76 6.97
CA SER A 151 -9.64 8.57 6.13
C SER A 151 -9.35 7.86 4.80
N HIS A 152 -8.08 7.85 4.35
CA HIS A 152 -7.66 7.26 3.09
C HIS A 152 -6.42 6.38 3.27
N ILE A 153 -6.31 5.32 2.47
CA ILE A 153 -5.19 4.39 2.50
C ILE A 153 -4.65 4.19 1.08
N VAL A 154 -3.33 4.22 0.93
CA VAL A 154 -2.67 3.81 -0.29
C VAL A 154 -1.68 2.68 0.02
N LEU A 155 -1.84 1.54 -0.65
CA LEU A 155 -0.90 0.42 -0.57
C LEU A 155 0.21 0.66 -1.60
N MET A 156 1.10 1.60 -1.27
CA MET A 156 2.20 2.07 -2.12
C MET A 156 3.53 2.16 -1.35
N GLY A 157 3.58 1.58 -0.15
CA GLY A 157 4.77 1.47 0.68
C GLY A 157 5.69 0.34 0.23
N ILE A 158 6.37 -0.29 1.18
CA ILE A 158 7.30 -1.38 0.91
C ILE A 158 6.53 -2.65 0.53
N GLY A 159 6.89 -3.25 -0.61
CA GLY A 159 6.32 -4.51 -1.08
C GLY A 159 5.46 -4.38 -2.34
N GLU A 160 5.09 -5.55 -2.88
CA GLU A 160 4.09 -5.69 -3.94
C GLU A 160 2.81 -6.28 -3.31
N PRO A 161 1.71 -5.52 -3.23
CA PRO A 161 0.49 -5.99 -2.57
C PRO A 161 -0.05 -7.30 -3.15
N LEU A 162 0.01 -7.48 -4.46
CA LEU A 162 -0.50 -8.69 -5.12
C LEU A 162 0.43 -9.91 -4.97
N ASP A 163 1.66 -9.74 -4.47
CA ASP A 163 2.50 -10.86 -3.98
C ASP A 163 2.08 -11.35 -2.59
N ASN A 164 1.36 -10.52 -1.85
CA ASN A 164 0.80 -10.80 -0.54
C ASN A 164 -0.73 -10.85 -0.59
N TYR A 165 -1.27 -11.48 -1.62
CA TYR A 165 -2.67 -11.35 -2.02
C TYR A 165 -3.65 -11.68 -0.88
N GLU A 166 -3.50 -12.82 -0.21
CA GLU A 166 -4.46 -13.29 0.80
C GLU A 166 -4.51 -12.34 2.02
N GLU A 167 -3.34 -11.93 2.52
CA GLU A 167 -3.26 -11.04 3.67
C GLU A 167 -3.72 -9.62 3.31
N VAL A 168 -3.43 -9.15 2.09
CA VAL A 168 -3.92 -7.86 1.60
C VAL A 168 -5.43 -7.88 1.44
N LEU A 169 -6.00 -8.94 0.87
CA LEU A 169 -7.45 -9.08 0.74
C LEU A 169 -8.13 -9.10 2.12
N ARG A 170 -7.58 -9.87 3.05
CA ARG A 170 -8.02 -9.92 4.46
C ARG A 170 -7.94 -8.54 5.11
N PHE A 171 -6.82 -7.84 4.95
CA PHE A 171 -6.66 -6.46 5.44
C PHE A 171 -7.75 -5.52 4.89
N LEU A 172 -8.03 -5.58 3.59
CA LEU A 172 -9.06 -4.76 2.95
C LEU A 172 -10.44 -4.98 3.59
N HIS A 173 -10.79 -6.22 3.88
CA HIS A 173 -12.05 -6.56 4.56
C HIS A 173 -12.05 -6.08 6.02
N LEU A 174 -10.97 -6.27 6.77
CA LEU A 174 -10.85 -5.82 8.16
C LEU A 174 -10.96 -4.30 8.29
N ILE A 175 -10.19 -3.56 7.48
CA ILE A 175 -10.12 -2.10 7.60
C ILE A 175 -11.42 -1.40 7.18
N SER A 176 -12.17 -2.02 6.26
CA SER A 176 -13.45 -1.49 5.78
C SER A 176 -14.67 -2.02 6.55
N HIS A 177 -14.45 -2.94 7.49
CA HIS A 177 -15.55 -3.53 8.26
C HIS A 177 -16.30 -2.47 9.08
N PRO A 178 -17.66 -2.41 9.03
CA PRO A 178 -18.44 -1.36 9.70
C PRO A 178 -18.29 -1.38 11.23
N GLU A 179 -18.05 -2.53 11.84
CA GLU A 179 -17.80 -2.68 13.29
C GLU A 179 -16.33 -2.41 13.68
N GLY A 180 -15.46 -2.07 12.73
CA GLY A 180 -14.04 -1.77 12.93
C GLY A 180 -13.69 -0.33 12.60
N ALA A 181 -12.56 -0.11 11.89
CA ALA A 181 -12.08 1.22 11.49
C ALA A 181 -13.02 1.91 10.48
N ASN A 182 -13.79 1.15 9.75
CA ASN A 182 -14.81 1.62 8.80
C ASN A 182 -14.25 2.62 7.78
N ILE A 183 -13.09 2.32 7.18
CA ILE A 183 -12.54 3.08 6.07
C ILE A 183 -13.10 2.50 4.78
N GLY A 184 -13.98 3.24 4.11
CA GLY A 184 -14.68 2.75 2.92
C GLY A 184 -13.72 2.39 1.77
N MET A 185 -14.00 1.30 1.04
CA MET A 185 -13.17 0.80 -0.07
C MET A 185 -12.85 1.87 -1.13
N ARG A 186 -13.74 2.84 -1.36
CA ARG A 186 -13.51 3.94 -2.32
C ARG A 186 -12.38 4.89 -1.90
N ASN A 187 -12.02 4.87 -0.62
CA ASN A 187 -10.93 5.66 -0.06
C ASN A 187 -9.61 4.87 0.00
N ILE A 188 -9.57 3.69 -0.64
CA ILE A 188 -8.40 2.82 -0.67
C ILE A 188 -7.90 2.70 -2.10
N SER A 189 -6.58 2.95 -2.29
CA SER A 189 -5.88 2.69 -3.54
C SER A 189 -4.89 1.55 -3.35
N LEU A 190 -5.02 0.50 -4.17
CA LEU A 190 -4.07 -0.59 -4.25
C LEU A 190 -3.21 -0.40 -5.49
N SER A 191 -1.89 -0.29 -5.31
CA SER A 191 -0.95 -0.19 -6.42
C SER A 191 -0.25 -1.52 -6.67
N THR A 192 -0.07 -1.87 -7.94
CA THR A 192 0.67 -3.08 -8.33
C THR A 192 1.61 -2.81 -9.49
N CYS A 193 2.74 -3.51 -9.50
CA CYS A 193 3.66 -3.52 -10.63
C CYS A 193 3.12 -4.29 -11.86
N GLY A 194 1.95 -4.93 -11.73
CA GLY A 194 1.27 -5.55 -12.87
C GLY A 194 1.38 -7.08 -12.91
N LEU A 195 1.07 -7.76 -11.81
CA LEU A 195 0.94 -9.21 -11.76
C LEU A 195 -0.37 -9.65 -12.42
N VAL A 196 -0.33 -9.89 -13.73
CA VAL A 196 -1.51 -10.15 -14.56
C VAL A 196 -2.48 -11.19 -13.97
N PRO A 197 -2.06 -12.39 -13.55
CA PRO A 197 -2.98 -13.37 -12.97
C PRO A 197 -3.66 -12.87 -11.69
N MET A 198 -2.96 -12.07 -10.89
CA MET A 198 -3.50 -11.52 -9.64
C MET A 198 -4.45 -10.34 -9.88
N ILE A 199 -4.24 -9.55 -10.94
CA ILE A 199 -5.20 -8.53 -11.38
C ILE A 199 -6.51 -9.20 -11.81
N ASP A 200 -6.44 -10.29 -12.59
CA ASP A 200 -7.61 -11.05 -13.02
C ASP A 200 -8.35 -11.66 -11.81
N ARG A 201 -7.60 -12.17 -10.83
CA ARG A 201 -8.17 -12.67 -9.56
C ARG A 201 -8.84 -11.55 -8.77
N LEU A 202 -8.18 -10.39 -8.60
CA LEU A 202 -8.73 -9.24 -7.89
C LEU A 202 -10.02 -8.72 -8.53
N ALA A 203 -10.15 -8.83 -9.84
CA ALA A 203 -11.37 -8.44 -10.55
C ALA A 203 -12.60 -9.23 -10.08
N GLN A 204 -12.45 -10.51 -9.71
CA GLN A 204 -13.53 -11.37 -9.25
C GLN A 204 -14.05 -10.96 -7.85
N GLU A 205 -13.21 -10.34 -7.03
CA GLU A 205 -13.60 -9.83 -5.70
C GLU A 205 -14.58 -8.64 -5.79
N LYS A 206 -14.68 -7.99 -6.95
CA LYS A 206 -15.58 -6.84 -7.23
C LYS A 206 -15.50 -5.72 -6.19
N LEU A 207 -14.31 -5.51 -5.62
CA LEU A 207 -14.07 -4.48 -4.62
C LEU A 207 -14.19 -3.08 -5.23
N GLN A 208 -14.67 -2.12 -4.44
CA GLN A 208 -14.87 -0.74 -4.88
C GLN A 208 -13.63 0.15 -4.68
N LEU A 209 -12.45 -0.46 -4.52
CA LEU A 209 -11.18 0.27 -4.41
C LEU A 209 -10.73 0.88 -5.75
N THR A 210 -9.72 1.75 -5.70
CA THR A 210 -9.01 2.23 -6.88
C THR A 210 -7.81 1.31 -7.15
N LEU A 211 -7.76 0.68 -8.33
CA LEU A 211 -6.60 -0.06 -8.77
C LEU A 211 -5.64 0.89 -9.50
N SER A 212 -4.44 1.02 -8.96
CA SER A 212 -3.33 1.77 -9.56
C SER A 212 -2.32 0.81 -10.17
N ILE A 213 -1.93 1.05 -11.42
CA ILE A 213 -0.95 0.23 -12.14
C ILE A 213 0.35 1.01 -12.30
N SER A 214 1.42 0.52 -11.71
CA SER A 214 2.78 1.01 -11.94
C SER A 214 3.20 0.65 -13.38
N LEU A 215 2.83 1.51 -14.33
CA LEU A 215 3.10 1.29 -15.76
C LEU A 215 4.51 1.76 -16.15
N HIS A 216 4.82 3.01 -15.88
CA HIS A 216 6.10 3.72 -16.03
C HIS A 216 6.72 3.74 -17.43
N ALA A 217 6.24 2.92 -18.37
CA ALA A 217 6.66 2.93 -19.77
C ALA A 217 5.57 2.36 -20.69
N PRO A 218 5.43 2.86 -21.93
CA PRO A 218 4.38 2.44 -22.85
C PRO A 218 4.76 1.28 -23.78
N ASN A 219 5.99 0.76 -23.69
CA ASN A 219 6.48 -0.34 -24.52
C ASN A 219 7.39 -1.28 -23.73
N ASN A 220 7.55 -2.51 -24.24
CA ASN A 220 8.26 -3.58 -23.53
C ASN A 220 9.75 -3.28 -23.32
N ALA A 221 10.45 -2.78 -24.34
CA ALA A 221 11.89 -2.51 -24.24
C ALA A 221 12.19 -1.54 -23.09
N LEU A 222 11.42 -0.45 -23.04
CA LEU A 222 11.60 0.56 -21.99
C LEU A 222 11.12 0.04 -20.64
N ARG A 223 9.98 -0.65 -20.59
CA ARG A 223 9.44 -1.16 -19.32
C ARG A 223 10.33 -2.23 -18.70
N SER A 224 10.86 -3.17 -19.48
CA SER A 224 11.80 -4.20 -19.00
C SER A 224 13.10 -3.58 -18.46
N SER A 225 13.58 -2.49 -19.09
CA SER A 225 14.77 -1.78 -18.59
C SER A 225 14.58 -1.14 -17.22
N MET A 226 13.34 -0.84 -16.82
CA MET A 226 12.99 -0.20 -15.54
C MET A 226 12.39 -1.19 -14.53
N MET A 227 11.61 -2.16 -15.00
CA MET A 227 10.78 -3.06 -14.20
C MET A 227 10.89 -4.50 -14.75
N PRO A 228 11.69 -5.38 -14.13
CA PRO A 228 11.88 -6.76 -14.59
C PRO A 228 10.58 -7.59 -14.66
N VAL A 229 9.54 -7.22 -13.93
CA VAL A 229 8.22 -7.87 -13.99
C VAL A 229 7.63 -7.88 -15.41
N ASN A 230 8.06 -6.95 -16.29
CA ASN A 230 7.60 -6.88 -17.66
C ASN A 230 8.04 -8.09 -18.52
N ASP A 231 9.13 -8.74 -18.14
CA ASP A 231 9.63 -9.93 -18.85
C ASP A 231 8.66 -11.11 -18.65
N ALA A 232 7.99 -11.17 -17.49
CA ALA A 232 6.96 -12.17 -17.23
C ALA A 232 5.58 -11.73 -17.74
N TYR A 233 5.28 -10.43 -17.69
CA TYR A 233 3.98 -9.86 -18.09
C TYR A 233 4.18 -8.64 -18.97
N PRO A 234 4.33 -8.83 -20.29
CA PRO A 234 4.48 -7.75 -21.26
C PRO A 234 3.34 -6.73 -21.22
N VAL A 235 3.64 -5.49 -21.65
CA VAL A 235 2.72 -4.35 -21.60
C VAL A 235 1.34 -4.69 -22.20
N GLU A 236 1.30 -5.42 -23.29
CA GLU A 236 0.06 -5.79 -23.97
C GLU A 236 -0.83 -6.69 -23.10
N GLN A 237 -0.21 -7.66 -22.42
CA GLN A 237 -0.93 -8.54 -21.49
C GLN A 237 -1.43 -7.77 -20.25
N LEU A 238 -0.61 -6.86 -19.74
CA LEU A 238 -0.98 -6.00 -18.62
C LEU A 238 -2.19 -5.12 -18.97
N ILE A 239 -2.16 -4.45 -20.13
CA ILE A 239 -3.27 -3.59 -20.58
C ILE A 239 -4.52 -4.41 -20.84
N ALA A 240 -4.39 -5.61 -21.40
CA ALA A 240 -5.53 -6.52 -21.58
C ALA A 240 -6.16 -6.91 -20.22
N ALA A 241 -5.35 -7.22 -19.20
CA ALA A 241 -5.83 -7.48 -17.84
C ALA A 241 -6.52 -6.25 -17.22
N CYS A 242 -5.96 -5.06 -17.42
CA CYS A 242 -6.58 -3.80 -16.98
C CYS A 242 -7.98 -3.59 -17.62
N ARG A 243 -8.13 -3.88 -18.91
CA ARG A 243 -9.44 -3.80 -19.59
C ARG A 243 -10.43 -4.81 -19.01
N ARG A 244 -10.01 -6.07 -18.79
CA ARG A 244 -10.87 -7.08 -18.13
C ARG A 244 -11.28 -6.63 -16.73
N TYR A 245 -10.34 -6.10 -15.92
CA TYR A 245 -10.64 -5.56 -14.60
C TYR A 245 -11.72 -4.47 -14.67
N GLN A 246 -11.55 -3.49 -15.58
CA GLN A 246 -12.55 -2.42 -15.76
C GLN A 246 -13.93 -2.97 -16.16
N THR A 247 -13.97 -3.91 -17.10
CA THR A 247 -15.23 -4.52 -17.56
C THR A 247 -15.93 -5.26 -16.42
N THR A 248 -15.17 -6.01 -15.60
CA THR A 248 -15.72 -6.83 -14.50
C THR A 248 -16.18 -5.99 -13.31
N THR A 249 -15.42 -4.93 -12.96
CA THR A 249 -15.65 -4.16 -11.73
C THR A 249 -16.40 -2.85 -11.95
N GLY A 250 -16.44 -2.34 -13.18
CA GLY A 250 -16.90 -0.99 -13.50
C GLY A 250 -16.01 0.13 -12.97
N ARG A 251 -14.81 -0.20 -12.45
CA ARG A 251 -13.91 0.76 -11.81
C ARG A 251 -12.86 1.28 -12.76
N ARG A 252 -12.59 2.59 -12.68
CA ARG A 252 -11.52 3.24 -13.45
C ARG A 252 -10.15 2.81 -12.95
N ILE A 253 -9.20 2.60 -13.86
CA ILE A 253 -7.78 2.36 -13.57
C ILE A 253 -7.05 3.70 -13.46
N SER A 254 -6.13 3.79 -12.51
CA SER A 254 -5.09 4.83 -12.45
C SER A 254 -3.76 4.24 -12.91
N PHE A 255 -3.09 4.88 -13.87
CA PHE A 255 -1.74 4.51 -14.27
C PHE A 255 -0.73 5.43 -13.59
N GLU A 256 0.12 4.86 -12.76
CA GLU A 256 1.24 5.56 -12.16
C GLU A 256 2.40 5.60 -13.16
N TYR A 257 2.93 6.79 -13.42
CA TYR A 257 3.96 7.01 -14.42
C TYR A 257 5.11 7.86 -13.86
N SER A 258 6.19 7.19 -13.45
CA SER A 258 7.41 7.86 -12.97
C SER A 258 8.14 8.55 -14.11
N MET A 259 8.30 9.87 -14.02
CA MET A 259 8.96 10.70 -15.04
C MET A 259 10.47 10.69 -14.85
N VAL A 260 11.18 10.02 -15.76
CA VAL A 260 12.65 9.84 -15.72
C VAL A 260 13.28 10.59 -16.88
N ARG A 261 14.20 11.52 -16.56
CA ARG A 261 14.85 12.39 -17.54
C ARG A 261 15.57 11.58 -18.61
N GLY A 262 15.24 11.90 -19.90
CA GLY A 262 15.88 11.29 -21.07
C GLY A 262 15.56 9.81 -21.28
N VAL A 263 14.67 9.22 -20.48
CA VAL A 263 14.32 7.81 -20.56
C VAL A 263 12.89 7.63 -21.07
N ASN A 264 11.90 8.17 -20.36
CA ASN A 264 10.48 7.95 -20.66
C ASN A 264 9.66 9.25 -20.74
N ASP A 265 10.32 10.40 -20.87
CA ASP A 265 9.73 11.73 -20.70
C ASP A 265 9.62 12.55 -22.01
N SER A 266 9.82 11.92 -23.19
CA SER A 266 9.70 12.59 -24.49
C SER A 266 8.25 12.63 -24.98
N GLU A 267 7.95 13.61 -25.86
CA GLU A 267 6.62 13.68 -26.52
C GLU A 267 6.27 12.44 -27.33
N ALA A 268 7.27 11.79 -27.95
CA ALA A 268 7.06 10.55 -28.69
C ALA A 268 6.55 9.44 -27.75
N ILE A 269 7.10 9.37 -26.55
CA ILE A 269 6.66 8.43 -25.50
C ILE A 269 5.26 8.80 -25.00
N ALA A 270 4.92 10.10 -24.85
CA ALA A 270 3.56 10.52 -24.49
C ALA A 270 2.53 10.06 -25.53
N ARG A 271 2.85 10.14 -26.84
CA ARG A 271 1.98 9.63 -27.92
C ARG A 271 1.81 8.10 -27.85
N GLN A 272 2.87 7.36 -27.56
CA GLN A 272 2.78 5.90 -27.37
C GLN A 272 1.89 5.56 -26.17
N LEU A 273 2.07 6.25 -25.04
CA LEU A 273 1.26 6.05 -23.83
C LEU A 273 -0.22 6.32 -24.12
N ALA A 274 -0.54 7.45 -24.75
CA ALA A 274 -1.91 7.78 -25.11
C ALA A 274 -2.53 6.74 -26.04
N GLY A 275 -1.77 6.26 -27.03
CA GLY A 275 -2.21 5.19 -27.94
C GLY A 275 -2.49 3.87 -27.21
N LEU A 276 -1.63 3.49 -26.27
CA LEU A 276 -1.72 2.24 -25.50
C LEU A 276 -3.00 2.17 -24.66
N ILE A 277 -3.35 3.27 -23.98
CA ILE A 277 -4.50 3.33 -23.06
C ILE A 277 -5.76 3.93 -23.69
N ARG A 278 -5.76 4.11 -25.02
CA ARG A 278 -6.90 4.68 -25.74
C ARG A 278 -8.19 3.92 -25.44
N GLY A 279 -9.27 4.67 -25.20
CA GLY A 279 -10.61 4.13 -24.95
C GLY A 279 -10.83 3.53 -23.56
N MET A 280 -9.82 3.59 -22.65
CA MET A 280 -9.99 3.07 -21.30
C MET A 280 -10.63 4.10 -20.32
N GLY A 281 -10.70 5.38 -20.68
CA GLY A 281 -11.14 6.41 -19.74
C GLY A 281 -10.28 6.47 -18.45
N ALA A 282 -9.03 5.98 -18.57
CA ALA A 282 -8.11 5.87 -17.46
C ALA A 282 -7.56 7.25 -17.02
N HIS A 283 -7.01 7.30 -15.83
CA HIS A 283 -6.26 8.45 -15.33
C HIS A 283 -4.77 8.13 -15.33
N VAL A 284 -3.93 9.09 -15.70
CA VAL A 284 -2.46 8.97 -15.59
C VAL A 284 -1.96 9.90 -14.51
N ASN A 285 -1.27 9.35 -13.52
CA ASN A 285 -0.65 10.09 -12.45
C ASN A 285 0.86 10.21 -12.74
N LEU A 286 1.29 11.39 -13.17
CA LEU A 286 2.69 11.68 -13.49
C LEU A 286 3.46 11.94 -12.19
N ILE A 287 4.46 11.11 -11.92
CA ILE A 287 5.25 11.18 -10.70
C ILE A 287 6.67 11.61 -11.07
N PRO A 288 7.07 12.87 -10.84
CA PRO A 288 8.49 13.21 -10.92
C PRO A 288 9.28 12.31 -9.98
N ILE A 289 10.21 11.51 -10.52
CA ILE A 289 10.96 10.53 -9.75
C ILE A 289 11.75 11.22 -8.61
N ASN A 290 11.84 10.54 -7.47
CA ASN A 290 12.63 11.03 -6.36
C ASN A 290 14.03 10.38 -6.39
N PRO A 291 15.07 11.08 -5.93
CA PRO A 291 16.40 10.50 -5.84
C PRO A 291 16.40 9.25 -4.96
N VAL A 292 17.06 8.21 -5.43
CA VAL A 292 17.30 6.98 -4.68
C VAL A 292 18.79 6.65 -4.83
N ASP A 293 19.48 6.42 -3.71
CA ASP A 293 20.89 6.11 -3.69
C ASP A 293 21.17 4.86 -4.52
N GLY A 294 22.18 4.94 -5.40
CA GLY A 294 22.55 3.86 -6.31
C GLY A 294 21.64 3.69 -7.54
N SER A 295 20.59 4.52 -7.70
CA SER A 295 19.78 4.51 -8.90
C SER A 295 20.43 5.33 -10.03
N PRO A 296 20.45 4.82 -11.29
CA PRO A 296 20.97 5.58 -12.42
C PRO A 296 19.99 6.66 -12.92
N TYR A 297 18.82 6.77 -12.33
CA TYR A 297 17.74 7.61 -12.83
C TYR A 297 17.69 8.97 -12.13
N SER A 298 17.37 10.01 -12.92
CA SER A 298 17.18 11.38 -12.44
C SER A 298 15.80 11.90 -12.83
N ALA A 299 15.28 12.85 -12.07
CA ALA A 299 13.97 13.46 -12.33
C ALA A 299 13.96 14.26 -13.61
N SER A 300 12.88 14.19 -14.37
CA SER A 300 12.57 15.16 -15.41
C SER A 300 12.39 16.54 -14.81
N ASP A 301 12.80 17.58 -15.52
CA ASP A 301 12.55 18.96 -15.11
C ASP A 301 11.07 19.32 -15.19
N ALA A 302 10.68 20.36 -14.45
CA ALA A 302 9.27 20.75 -14.33
C ALA A 302 8.64 21.17 -15.67
N GLU A 303 9.44 21.77 -16.57
CA GLU A 303 8.95 22.18 -17.89
C GLU A 303 8.64 20.98 -18.77
N ASN A 304 9.53 19.98 -18.80
CA ASN A 304 9.32 18.76 -19.57
C ASN A 304 8.13 17.95 -19.03
N VAL A 305 7.96 17.89 -17.69
CA VAL A 305 6.78 17.26 -17.07
C VAL A 305 5.48 17.94 -17.53
N ARG A 306 5.45 19.28 -17.58
CA ARG A 306 4.28 20.04 -18.08
C ARG A 306 4.02 19.78 -19.56
N ARG A 307 5.05 19.77 -20.40
CA ARG A 307 4.91 19.45 -21.84
C ARG A 307 4.36 18.04 -22.07
N PHE A 308 4.87 17.09 -21.29
CA PHE A 308 4.38 15.69 -21.34
C PHE A 308 2.91 15.60 -20.91
N GLN A 309 2.53 16.26 -19.81
CA GLN A 309 1.14 16.34 -19.36
C GLN A 309 0.24 16.95 -20.44
N GLN A 310 0.61 18.12 -20.94
CA GLN A 310 -0.13 18.82 -21.98
C GLN A 310 -0.31 17.95 -23.23
N LYS A 311 0.74 17.23 -23.65
CA LYS A 311 0.65 16.30 -24.77
C LYS A 311 -0.34 15.16 -24.52
N LEU A 312 -0.40 14.60 -23.31
CA LEU A 312 -1.41 13.60 -22.95
C LEU A 312 -2.84 14.16 -23.02
N GLU A 313 -3.03 15.39 -22.50
CA GLU A 313 -4.34 16.07 -22.49
C GLU A 313 -4.81 16.39 -23.92
N GLU A 314 -3.92 16.88 -24.81
CA GLU A 314 -4.19 17.08 -26.24
C GLU A 314 -4.64 15.78 -26.94
N LEU A 315 -4.16 14.62 -26.47
CA LEU A 315 -4.52 13.31 -26.98
C LEU A 315 -5.73 12.67 -26.26
N GLY A 316 -6.43 13.46 -25.41
CA GLY A 316 -7.64 13.02 -24.72
C GLY A 316 -7.39 12.13 -23.49
N VAL A 317 -6.18 12.13 -22.95
CA VAL A 317 -5.83 11.39 -21.74
C VAL A 317 -5.87 12.33 -20.54
N ASN A 318 -6.66 11.98 -19.50
CA ASN A 318 -6.68 12.73 -18.25
C ASN A 318 -5.39 12.45 -17.47
N ALA A 319 -4.55 13.47 -17.31
CA ALA A 319 -3.27 13.35 -16.62
C ALA A 319 -3.12 14.42 -15.52
N THR A 320 -2.56 14.03 -14.38
CA THR A 320 -2.21 14.96 -13.30
C THR A 320 -0.77 14.76 -12.85
N VAL A 321 -0.12 15.83 -12.43
CA VAL A 321 1.21 15.75 -11.84
C VAL A 321 1.06 15.61 -10.33
N ARG A 322 1.63 14.52 -9.79
CA ARG A 322 1.57 14.22 -8.35
C ARG A 322 2.35 15.27 -7.56
N ARG A 323 1.71 15.81 -6.55
CA ARG A 323 2.35 16.70 -5.58
C ARG A 323 3.45 15.94 -4.84
N ARG A 324 4.65 16.52 -4.76
CA ARG A 324 5.74 15.98 -3.94
C ARG A 324 5.48 16.33 -2.47
N LEU A 325 5.43 15.31 -1.63
CA LEU A 325 5.27 15.44 -0.19
C LEU A 325 6.40 14.68 0.51
N GLY A 326 6.88 15.22 1.64
CA GLY A 326 7.90 14.56 2.48
C GLY A 326 9.26 14.36 1.80
N SER A 327 9.60 15.16 0.79
CA SER A 327 10.87 15.01 0.05
C SER A 327 12.11 15.30 0.91
N ASP A 328 12.00 16.16 1.91
CA ASP A 328 13.05 16.55 2.86
C ASP A 328 13.34 15.46 3.91
N ILE A 329 12.45 14.47 4.06
CA ILE A 329 12.59 13.34 4.99
C ILE A 329 12.62 11.97 4.26
N SER A 330 12.88 11.98 2.94
CA SER A 330 12.85 10.76 2.11
C SER A 330 11.58 9.92 2.27
N ALA A 331 10.42 10.58 2.35
CA ALA A 331 9.11 9.95 2.51
C ALA A 331 8.34 9.81 1.19
N ALA A 332 8.90 10.24 0.08
CA ALA A 332 8.24 10.20 -1.21
C ALA A 332 8.26 8.79 -1.84
N CYS A 333 7.38 8.57 -2.85
CA CYS A 333 7.28 7.28 -3.53
C CYS A 333 8.64 6.81 -4.08
N GLY A 334 8.93 5.53 -3.89
CA GLY A 334 10.18 4.88 -4.29
C GLY A 334 11.34 5.06 -3.30
N GLN A 335 11.20 5.91 -2.29
CA GLN A 335 12.26 6.18 -1.31
C GLN A 335 12.18 5.32 -0.04
N LEU A 336 11.04 4.67 0.21
CA LEU A 336 10.87 3.81 1.38
C LEU A 336 11.74 2.56 1.24
N ARG A 337 12.49 2.25 2.28
CA ARG A 337 13.44 1.12 2.30
C ARG A 337 13.29 0.31 3.58
N ARG A 338 13.69 -0.96 3.51
CA ARG A 338 13.90 -1.77 4.68
C ARG A 338 15.16 -1.25 5.39
N GLU A 339 15.03 -0.85 6.64
CA GLU A 339 16.17 -0.62 7.53
C GLU A 339 16.31 -1.81 8.48
N ASP A 340 17.54 -2.28 8.71
CA ASP A 340 17.79 -3.30 9.71
C ASP A 340 17.67 -2.68 11.10
N ALA A 341 17.00 -3.39 12.02
CA ALA A 341 16.79 -2.94 13.40
C ALA A 341 18.12 -2.65 14.16
N ARG A 342 19.25 -3.19 13.65
CA ARG A 342 20.57 -3.07 14.24
C ARG A 342 21.37 -1.84 13.80
N ALA A 343 20.92 -1.08 12.81
CA ALA A 343 21.63 0.07 12.26
C ALA A 343 21.38 1.39 12.99
N GLY A 344 20.83 1.36 14.18
CA GLY A 344 20.42 2.54 14.96
C GLY A 344 20.83 2.51 16.44
N GLU A 345 21.77 1.62 16.83
CA GLU A 345 22.45 1.66 18.14
C GLU A 345 23.79 2.39 18.08
#